data_4141abb71d09e895182da97b5c14a71a
#
_entry.id   4141abb71d09e895182da97b5c14a71a
#
_cell.length_a   1.000
_cell.length_b   1.000
_cell.length_c   1.000
_cell.angle_alpha   90.00
_cell.angle_beta   90.00
_cell.angle_gamma   90.00
#
_symmetry.space_group_name_H-M   'P 1'
#
loop_
_entity.id
_entity.type
_entity.pdbx_description
1 polymer ?
#
loop_
_entity_poly.entity_id
_entity_poly.type
_entity_poly.pdbx_seq_one_letter_code
_entity_poly.pdbx_strand_id
1 'polypeptide(L)'
;MGKRVYDAILRVAAKMSELGISKDRKNQNGQYNFRGIDDVINALSPLYVANKLLVLPEVLERTCDERHSKSGAPLFYVTVKTRFVLVSVEDESQVVVGPFYGEAMDSSDKATNKAMSAAYKYFAFQTFAIPTEADDADAESHEPVARPAKAAPS
;
A
#
# COMPACT_ATOMS: atom_id res chain seq x y z
N MET A 1 19.91 22.96 10.68
CA MET A 1 18.90 22.29 11.48
C MET A 1 18.17 21.25 10.67
N GLY A 2 18.19 20.03 11.13
CA GLY A 2 17.53 18.94 10.43
C GLY A 2 16.02 19.10 10.42
N LYS A 3 15.40 18.62 9.37
CA LYS A 3 13.94 18.57 9.27
C LYS A 3 13.45 17.35 10.03
N ARG A 4 12.65 17.56 11.05
CA ARG A 4 12.18 16.48 11.93
C ARG A 4 11.27 15.48 11.25
N VAL A 5 10.67 15.86 10.13
CA VAL A 5 9.82 14.92 9.38
C VAL A 5 10.63 13.70 8.92
N TYR A 6 11.87 13.89 8.51
CA TYR A 6 12.70 12.77 8.07
C TYR A 6 13.05 11.85 9.24
N ASP A 7 13.35 12.42 10.39
CA ASP A 7 13.63 11.64 11.59
C ASP A 7 12.40 10.84 12.03
N ALA A 8 11.22 11.46 11.95
CA ALA A 8 9.99 10.80 12.30
C ALA A 8 9.70 9.62 11.35
N ILE A 9 9.89 9.82 10.05
CA ILE A 9 9.70 8.75 9.06
C ILE A 9 10.65 7.59 9.35
N LEU A 10 11.90 7.91 9.62
CA LEU A 10 12.91 6.88 9.89
C LEU A 10 12.61 6.12 11.18
N ARG A 11 12.15 6.80 12.23
CA ARG A 11 11.77 6.14 13.48
C ARG A 11 10.58 5.21 13.28
N VAL A 12 9.59 5.64 12.49
CA VAL A 12 8.46 4.78 12.15
C VAL A 12 8.93 3.55 11.37
N ALA A 13 9.78 3.77 10.37
CA ALA A 13 10.33 2.67 9.57
C ALA A 13 11.12 1.67 10.43
N ALA A 14 11.95 2.18 11.34
CA ALA A 14 12.73 1.33 12.23
C ALA A 14 11.84 0.48 13.13
N LYS A 15 10.78 1.09 13.67
CA LYS A 15 9.85 0.37 14.53
C LYS A 15 9.03 -0.65 13.76
N MET A 16 8.61 -0.32 12.55
CA MET A 16 7.91 -1.26 11.70
C MET A 16 8.78 -2.46 11.32
N SER A 17 10.05 -2.22 11.10
CA SER A 17 11.00 -3.31 10.87
C SER A 17 11.09 -4.25 12.07
N GLU A 18 11.17 -3.70 13.28
CA GLU A 18 11.15 -4.51 14.49
C GLU A 18 9.88 -5.33 14.64
N LEU A 19 8.74 -4.70 14.41
CA LEU A 19 7.43 -5.32 14.58
C LEU A 19 7.17 -6.35 13.46
N GLY A 20 7.64 -6.07 12.28
CA GLY A 20 7.45 -6.93 11.12
C GLY A 20 8.26 -8.21 11.21
N ILE A 21 9.47 -8.12 11.76
CA ILE A 21 10.24 -9.31 12.08
C ILE A 21 9.56 -9.91 13.30
N SER A 22 8.96 -11.04 13.11
CA SER A 22 8.18 -11.65 14.17
C SER A 22 8.96 -11.81 15.46
N LYS A 23 8.45 -11.22 16.52
CA LYS A 23 8.89 -11.54 17.86
C LYS A 23 8.30 -12.87 18.32
N ASP A 24 7.41 -13.41 17.54
CA ASP A 24 6.88 -14.72 17.82
C ASP A 24 7.92 -15.74 17.41
N ARG A 25 8.58 -16.24 18.39
CA ARG A 25 9.62 -17.26 18.23
C ARG A 25 9.10 -18.55 17.60
N LYS A 26 7.82 -18.66 17.41
CA LYS A 26 7.22 -19.78 16.68
C LYS A 26 7.50 -19.67 15.18
N ASN A 27 7.85 -18.50 14.71
CA ASN A 27 8.25 -18.30 13.32
C ASN A 27 9.75 -18.47 13.19
N GLN A 28 10.20 -19.69 13.31
CA GLN A 28 11.60 -20.02 13.27
C GLN A 28 12.26 -19.80 11.92
N ASN A 29 11.48 -19.45 10.92
CA ASN A 29 11.95 -19.21 9.56
C ASN A 29 12.14 -17.74 9.22
N GLY A 30 12.11 -16.85 10.21
CA GLY A 30 12.26 -15.43 9.95
C GLY A 30 11.06 -14.78 9.28
N GLN A 31 9.89 -15.38 9.44
CA GLN A 31 8.67 -14.82 8.87
C GLN A 31 8.27 -13.54 9.58
N TYR A 32 7.64 -12.67 8.82
CA TYR A 32 7.19 -11.38 9.34
C TYR A 32 5.77 -11.47 9.91
N ASN A 33 5.46 -10.57 10.85
CA ASN A 33 4.14 -10.54 11.50
C ASN A 33 3.03 -9.97 10.65
N PHE A 34 3.37 -9.15 9.67
CA PHE A 34 2.36 -8.47 8.89
C PHE A 34 1.83 -9.37 7.79
N ARG A 35 0.53 -9.64 7.82
CA ARG A 35 -0.14 -10.52 6.85
C ARG A 35 -0.98 -9.80 5.83
N GLY A 36 -1.15 -8.50 5.99
CA GLY A 36 -1.95 -7.73 5.07
C GLY A 36 -1.99 -6.28 5.48
N ILE A 37 -2.73 -5.50 4.72
CA ILE A 37 -2.78 -4.05 4.91
C ILE A 37 -3.39 -3.67 6.27
N ASP A 38 -4.35 -4.45 6.76
CA ASP A 38 -4.98 -4.14 8.04
C ASP A 38 -3.98 -4.24 9.20
N ASP A 39 -3.13 -5.27 9.17
CA ASP A 39 -2.07 -5.40 10.16
C ASP A 39 -1.11 -4.23 10.11
N VAL A 40 -0.77 -3.80 8.91
CA VAL A 40 0.13 -2.67 8.69
C VAL A 40 -0.48 -1.38 9.20
N ILE A 41 -1.74 -1.11 8.87
CA ILE A 41 -2.44 0.09 9.33
C ILE A 41 -2.53 0.10 10.85
N ASN A 42 -2.88 -1.02 11.45
CA ASN A 42 -3.00 -1.13 12.89
C ASN A 42 -1.66 -0.90 13.61
N ALA A 43 -0.56 -1.30 12.99
CA ALA A 43 0.76 -1.07 13.54
C ALA A 43 1.24 0.37 13.32
N LEU A 44 0.95 0.95 12.16
CA LEU A 44 1.41 2.30 11.81
C LEU A 44 0.70 3.38 12.60
N SER A 45 -0.61 3.26 12.81
CA SER A 45 -1.41 4.32 13.41
C SER A 45 -0.85 4.81 14.75
N PRO A 46 -0.57 3.92 15.74
CA PRO A 46 0.01 4.39 17.00
C PRO A 46 1.42 4.95 16.83
N LEU A 47 2.18 4.49 15.83
CA LEU A 47 3.52 5.00 15.59
C LEU A 47 3.51 6.42 15.02
N TYR A 48 2.53 6.73 14.19
CA TYR A 48 2.35 8.10 13.71
C TYR A 48 2.12 9.04 14.89
N VAL A 49 1.22 8.68 15.77
CA VAL A 49 0.91 9.48 16.95
C VAL A 49 2.13 9.62 17.85
N ALA A 50 2.80 8.51 18.14
CA ALA A 50 3.97 8.52 19.03
C ALA A 50 5.12 9.36 18.48
N ASN A 51 5.26 9.44 17.17
CA ASN A 51 6.32 10.20 16.51
C ASN A 51 5.86 11.57 16.01
N LYS A 52 4.66 11.98 16.37
CA LYS A 52 4.08 13.28 16.00
C LYS A 52 4.13 13.52 14.49
N LEU A 53 3.79 12.47 13.76
CA LEU A 53 3.81 12.48 12.30
C LEU A 53 2.39 12.47 11.77
N LEU A 54 2.05 13.47 10.98
CA LEU A 54 0.80 13.49 10.24
C LEU A 54 1.03 12.89 8.87
N VAL A 55 0.13 12.02 8.45
CA VAL A 55 0.15 11.43 7.11
C VAL A 55 -1.16 11.82 6.44
N LEU A 56 -1.08 12.73 5.49
CA LEU A 56 -2.25 13.37 4.90
C LEU A 56 -2.38 12.97 3.42
N PRO A 57 -3.38 12.15 3.09
CA PRO A 57 -3.57 11.74 1.70
C PRO A 57 -4.24 12.84 0.88
N GLU A 58 -3.85 12.90 -0.38
CA GLU A 58 -4.46 13.81 -1.33
C GLU A 58 -4.70 13.06 -2.63
N VAL A 59 -5.96 12.84 -2.97
CA VAL A 59 -6.33 12.21 -4.23
C VAL A 59 -6.25 13.24 -5.34
N LEU A 60 -5.37 13.03 -6.29
CA LEU A 60 -5.13 13.96 -7.40
C LEU A 60 -6.02 13.69 -8.59
N GLU A 61 -6.28 12.42 -8.86
CA GLU A 61 -7.08 12.00 -9.99
C GLU A 61 -7.83 10.72 -9.65
N ARG A 62 -8.97 10.58 -10.26
CA ARG A 62 -9.72 9.33 -10.20
C ARG A 62 -10.32 9.08 -11.57
N THR A 63 -10.12 7.88 -12.09
CA THR A 63 -10.78 7.41 -13.29
C THR A 63 -11.64 6.20 -12.96
N CYS A 64 -12.71 6.06 -13.69
CA CYS A 64 -13.63 4.94 -13.52
C CYS A 64 -14.07 4.44 -14.87
N ASP A 65 -13.79 3.18 -15.17
CA ASP A 65 -14.24 2.53 -16.39
C ASP A 65 -15.30 1.50 -16.02
N GLU A 66 -16.46 1.63 -16.63
CA GLU A 66 -17.51 0.63 -16.45
C GLU A 66 -17.35 -0.46 -17.50
N ARG A 67 -17.37 -1.68 -17.05
CA ARG A 67 -17.35 -2.86 -17.91
C ARG A 67 -18.42 -3.82 -17.44
N HIS A 68 -18.66 -4.85 -18.22
CA HIS A 68 -19.67 -5.85 -17.86
C HIS A 68 -19.03 -7.22 -17.75
N SER A 69 -19.46 -7.98 -16.74
CA SER A 69 -19.05 -9.36 -16.59
C SER A 69 -19.71 -10.22 -17.66
N LYS A 70 -19.30 -11.46 -17.75
CA LYS A 70 -19.91 -12.41 -18.69
C LYS A 70 -21.42 -12.57 -18.49
N SER A 71 -21.89 -12.36 -17.27
CA SER A 71 -23.32 -12.42 -16.94
C SER A 71 -24.06 -11.11 -17.21
N GLY A 72 -23.35 -10.07 -17.70
CA GLY A 72 -23.92 -8.77 -17.96
C GLY A 72 -23.95 -7.83 -16.76
N ALA A 73 -23.45 -8.24 -15.60
CA ALA A 73 -23.41 -7.40 -14.42
C ALA A 73 -22.35 -6.29 -14.60
N PRO A 74 -22.63 -5.06 -14.15
CA PRO A 74 -21.66 -3.98 -14.26
C PRO A 74 -20.46 -4.21 -13.35
N LEU A 75 -19.28 -3.89 -13.86
CA LEU A 75 -18.03 -3.91 -13.10
C LEU A 75 -17.37 -2.55 -13.26
N PHE A 76 -16.96 -1.98 -12.15
CA PHE A 76 -16.33 -0.67 -12.14
C PHE A 76 -14.83 -0.84 -11.86
N TYR A 77 -14.01 -0.39 -12.81
CA TYR A 77 -12.56 -0.36 -12.65
C TYR A 77 -12.18 1.06 -12.27
N VAL A 78 -11.70 1.22 -11.05
CA VAL A 78 -11.32 2.52 -10.53
C VAL A 78 -9.83 2.60 -10.35
N THR A 79 -9.23 3.67 -10.84
CA THR A 79 -7.84 4.01 -10.61
C THR A 79 -7.80 5.35 -9.90
N VAL A 80 -7.08 5.42 -8.80
CA VAL A 80 -6.82 6.68 -8.10
C VAL A 80 -5.33 6.98 -8.15
N LYS A 81 -5.02 8.25 -8.29
CA LYS A 81 -3.66 8.76 -8.21
C LYS A 81 -3.60 9.57 -6.93
N THR A 82 -2.82 9.12 -5.97
CA THR A 82 -2.79 9.70 -4.62
C THR A 82 -1.37 10.03 -4.21
N ARG A 83 -1.18 11.20 -3.66
CA ARG A 83 0.08 11.52 -3.00
C ARG A 83 -0.17 11.71 -1.50
N PHE A 84 0.88 11.63 -0.74
CA PHE A 84 0.80 11.73 0.71
C PHE A 84 1.72 12.84 1.19
N VAL A 85 1.18 13.71 2.01
CA VAL A 85 1.98 14.77 2.64
C VAL A 85 2.26 14.34 4.07
N LEU A 86 3.53 14.20 4.40
CA LEU A 86 3.95 13.83 5.75
C LEU A 86 4.45 15.08 6.43
N VAL A 87 3.95 15.34 7.63
CA VAL A 87 4.28 16.55 8.38
C VAL A 87 4.71 16.18 9.79
N SER A 88 5.85 16.69 10.22
CA SER A 88 6.21 16.64 11.64
C SER A 88 5.52 17.77 12.37
N VAL A 89 4.74 17.44 13.39
CA VAL A 89 4.08 18.46 14.21
C VAL A 89 5.07 19.26 15.02
N GLU A 90 6.26 18.72 15.26
CA GLU A 90 7.26 19.38 16.11
C GLU A 90 7.86 20.63 15.48
N ASP A 91 8.12 20.62 14.18
CA ASP A 91 8.76 21.76 13.50
C ASP A 91 8.04 22.15 12.20
N GLU A 92 6.88 21.55 11.95
CA GLU A 92 6.09 21.78 10.74
C GLU A 92 6.81 21.47 9.43
N SER A 93 7.94 20.77 9.51
CA SER A 93 8.58 20.30 8.29
C SER A 93 7.73 19.26 7.61
N GLN A 94 7.76 19.25 6.29
CA GLN A 94 6.93 18.34 5.52
C GLN A 94 7.65 17.81 4.29
N VAL A 95 7.18 16.67 3.83
CA VAL A 95 7.66 16.06 2.60
C VAL A 95 6.46 15.46 1.86
N VAL A 96 6.47 15.60 0.55
CA VAL A 96 5.44 15.01 -0.30
C VAL A 96 5.98 13.72 -0.89
N VAL A 97 5.21 12.65 -0.74
CA VAL A 97 5.58 11.31 -1.18
C VAL A 97 4.57 10.81 -2.20
N GLY A 98 5.05 10.31 -3.30
CA GLY A 98 4.22 9.83 -4.40
C GLY A 98 4.28 10.75 -5.60
N PRO A 99 3.34 10.60 -6.53
CA PRO A 99 2.08 9.87 -6.38
C PRO A 99 2.20 8.35 -6.46
N PHE A 100 1.20 7.71 -5.87
CA PHE A 100 0.99 6.27 -5.97
C PHE A 100 -0.34 6.02 -6.66
N TYR A 101 -0.40 4.95 -7.42
CA TYR A 101 -1.63 4.55 -8.10
C TYR A 101 -2.24 3.38 -7.36
N GLY A 102 -3.53 3.48 -7.10
CA GLY A 102 -4.30 2.37 -6.57
C GLY A 102 -5.37 1.99 -7.58
N GLU A 103 -5.54 0.70 -7.79
CA GLU A 103 -6.51 0.18 -8.74
C GLU A 103 -7.38 -0.85 -8.06
N ALA A 104 -8.66 -0.84 -8.40
CA ALA A 104 -9.58 -1.82 -7.87
C ALA A 104 -10.75 -2.02 -8.81
N MET A 105 -11.31 -3.18 -8.74
CA MET A 105 -12.52 -3.53 -9.47
C MET A 105 -13.58 -3.96 -8.47
N ASP A 106 -14.79 -3.50 -8.65
CA ASP A 106 -15.91 -3.92 -7.84
C ASP A 106 -17.22 -3.80 -8.63
N SER A 107 -18.19 -4.59 -8.24
CA SER A 107 -19.52 -4.55 -8.86
C SER A 107 -20.44 -3.51 -8.21
N SER A 108 -19.97 -2.84 -7.18
CA SER A 108 -20.76 -1.89 -6.39
C SER A 108 -20.01 -0.60 -6.16
N ASP A 109 -20.45 0.18 -5.18
CA ASP A 109 -19.89 1.49 -4.84
C ASP A 109 -18.54 1.42 -4.08
N LYS A 110 -17.97 0.24 -3.89
CA LYS A 110 -16.76 0.08 -3.08
C LYS A 110 -15.45 0.17 -3.85
N ALA A 111 -15.50 0.28 -5.17
CA ALA A 111 -14.29 0.27 -5.99
C ALA A 111 -13.34 1.42 -5.64
N THR A 112 -13.87 2.61 -5.41
CA THR A 112 -13.04 3.77 -5.04
C THR A 112 -12.34 3.55 -3.70
N ASN A 113 -13.05 3.06 -2.69
CA ASN A 113 -12.44 2.78 -1.39
C ASN A 113 -11.35 1.73 -1.49
N LYS A 114 -11.58 0.69 -2.27
CA LYS A 114 -10.57 -0.35 -2.50
C LYS A 114 -9.36 0.21 -3.23
N ALA A 115 -9.57 1.06 -4.22
CA ALA A 115 -8.48 1.71 -4.95
C ALA A 115 -7.65 2.62 -4.03
N MET A 116 -8.31 3.38 -3.16
CA MET A 116 -7.62 4.23 -2.19
C MET A 116 -6.83 3.41 -1.19
N SER A 117 -7.38 2.28 -0.74
CA SER A 117 -6.66 1.37 0.15
C SER A 117 -5.44 0.77 -0.53
N ALA A 118 -5.55 0.43 -1.80
CA ALA A 118 -4.41 -0.07 -2.57
C ALA A 118 -3.31 0.98 -2.70
N ALA A 119 -3.67 2.22 -2.97
CA ALA A 119 -2.69 3.31 -3.04
C ALA A 119 -1.99 3.51 -1.69
N TYR A 120 -2.75 3.48 -0.59
CA TYR A 120 -2.18 3.58 0.75
C TYR A 120 -1.23 2.43 1.05
N LYS A 121 -1.59 1.23 0.63
CA LYS A 121 -0.74 0.05 0.81
C LYS A 121 0.63 0.26 0.16
N TYR A 122 0.65 0.69 -1.10
CA TYR A 122 1.91 0.94 -1.80
C TYR A 122 2.71 2.06 -1.14
N PHE A 123 2.03 3.13 -0.74
CA PHE A 123 2.67 4.21 0.00
C PHE A 123 3.34 3.68 1.27
N ALA A 124 2.59 2.96 2.08
CA ALA A 124 3.06 2.50 3.39
C ALA A 124 4.25 1.55 3.25
N PHE A 125 4.14 0.54 2.40
CA PHE A 125 5.20 -0.43 2.24
C PHE A 125 6.48 0.18 1.69
N GLN A 126 6.37 1.09 0.75
CA GLN A 126 7.54 1.69 0.12
C GLN A 126 8.15 2.81 0.96
N THR A 127 7.33 3.64 1.57
CA THR A 127 7.82 4.80 2.34
C THR A 127 8.52 4.36 3.62
N PHE A 128 7.99 3.35 4.29
CA PHE A 128 8.54 2.89 5.55
C PHE A 128 9.35 1.61 5.41
N ALA A 129 9.57 1.14 4.19
CA ALA A 129 10.33 -0.07 3.91
C ALA A 129 9.87 -1.24 4.78
N ILE A 130 8.57 -1.47 4.82
CA ILE A 130 7.98 -2.46 5.70
C ILE A 130 8.23 -3.87 5.18
N PRO A 131 8.88 -4.72 5.97
CA PRO A 131 9.01 -6.11 5.59
C PRO A 131 7.69 -6.85 5.79
N THR A 132 7.32 -7.64 4.84
CA THR A 132 6.13 -8.46 4.93
C THR A 132 6.52 -9.91 4.73
N GLU A 133 5.67 -10.79 5.22
CA GLU A 133 5.76 -12.21 4.88
C GLU A 133 5.40 -12.41 3.40
N ALA A 134 5.52 -11.43 2.70
CA ALA A 134 4.88 -11.18 1.51
C ALA A 134 4.80 -12.31 0.64
N ASP A 135 3.86 -12.20 0.29
CA ASP A 135 3.55 -12.07 -1.09
C ASP A 135 4.69 -11.43 -1.83
N ASP A 136 5.75 -12.18 -1.83
CA ASP A 136 6.68 -12.03 -2.87
C ASP A 136 5.89 -12.36 -4.12
N ALA A 137 5.42 -11.36 -4.79
CA ALA A 137 4.74 -11.53 -6.06
C ALA A 137 5.63 -12.27 -7.04
N ASP A 138 6.92 -12.30 -6.78
CA ASP A 138 7.89 -13.05 -7.57
C ASP A 138 7.99 -14.51 -7.16
N ALA A 139 7.68 -14.82 -5.91
CA ALA A 139 7.68 -16.21 -5.45
C ALA A 139 6.46 -16.98 -5.93
N GLU A 140 5.36 -16.29 -6.08
CA GLU A 140 4.20 -16.81 -6.77
C GLU A 140 4.22 -16.28 -8.19
N SER A 141 5.31 -16.45 -8.86
CA SER A 141 5.29 -16.16 -10.25
C SER A 141 4.21 -17.03 -10.86
N HIS A 142 3.11 -16.44 -11.09
CA HIS A 142 2.32 -16.89 -12.18
C HIS A 142 3.27 -16.82 -13.35
N GLU A 143 3.87 -17.93 -13.65
CA GLU A 143 4.36 -18.07 -14.99
C GLU A 143 3.28 -17.46 -15.84
N PRO A 144 3.60 -16.42 -16.59
CA PRO A 144 2.62 -15.91 -17.50
C PRO A 144 2.16 -17.13 -18.24
N VAL A 145 0.96 -17.54 -17.91
CA VAL A 145 0.29 -18.53 -18.73
C VAL A 145 0.58 -18.03 -20.11
N ALA A 146 1.45 -18.74 -20.78
CA ALA A 146 1.71 -18.45 -22.14
C ALA A 146 0.33 -18.15 -22.67
N ARG A 147 0.07 -16.92 -22.94
CA ARG A 147 -1.16 -16.54 -23.59
C ARG A 147 -1.31 -17.62 -24.62
N PRO A 148 -2.41 -18.38 -24.55
CA PRO A 148 -2.59 -19.39 -25.54
C PRO A 148 -2.20 -18.70 -26.80
N ALA A 149 -1.15 -19.18 -27.36
CA ALA A 149 -0.58 -18.56 -28.50
C ALA A 149 -1.80 -18.20 -29.26
N LYS A 150 -2.09 -16.94 -29.19
CA LYS A 150 -3.20 -16.42 -29.92
C LYS A 150 -3.07 -17.15 -31.18
N ALA A 151 -3.92 -18.14 -31.31
CA ALA A 151 -3.79 -19.05 -32.39
C ALA A 151 -3.31 -18.18 -33.50
N ALA A 152 -2.10 -18.37 -33.86
CA ALA A 152 -1.58 -17.57 -34.90
C ALA A 152 -2.69 -17.56 -35.91
N PRO A 153 -3.19 -16.42 -36.26
CA PRO A 153 -4.16 -16.41 -37.31
C PRO A 153 -3.47 -17.11 -38.42
N SER A 154 -3.89 -18.30 -38.56
CA SER A 154 -3.48 -19.01 -39.74
C SER A 154 -3.64 -18.10 -40.95
#